data_42a9559e236da1d0a961692d685af577
#
_entry.id   42a9559e236da1d0a961692d685af577
#
_cell.length_a   1.000
_cell.length_b   1.000
_cell.length_c   1.000
_cell.angle_alpha   90.00
_cell.angle_beta   90.00
_cell.angle_gamma   90.00
#
_symmetry.space_group_name_H-M   'P 1'
#
loop_
_entity.id
_entity.type
_entity.pdbx_description
1 polymer ?
#
loop_
_entity_poly.entity_id
_entity_poly.type
_entity_poly.pdbx_seq_one_letter_code
_entity_poly.pdbx_strand_id
1 'polypeptide(L)'
;MKQLRPHDSVLFTGLQDFIKECCHRDMVMAEIGCWIGESTFLFANAVKVIYAIDAWDVNISNEPVLLDSNLFGVAETVFDYKMMKFDNVVKIKDTSIVASRVFGYQTLDLVYIDANHDYQSVLNDIRIWAPKVKIGGLITGHDYTHENGYGVIQAVDEVFGKPDKVFEDTSWSVRVI
;
A
#
# COMPACT_ATOMS: atom_id res chain seq x y z
N MET A 1 14.71 10.77 0.89
CA MET A 1 14.55 9.93 2.10
C MET A 1 13.08 9.98 2.46
N LYS A 2 12.29 8.91 2.19
CA LYS A 2 11.00 8.78 2.89
C LYS A 2 11.35 8.98 4.36
N GLN A 3 10.94 10.13 4.93
CA GLN A 3 11.18 10.40 6.34
C GLN A 3 10.52 9.27 7.12
N LEU A 4 11.26 8.66 8.06
CA LEU A 4 10.65 7.88 9.13
C LEU A 4 9.52 8.73 9.68
N ARG A 5 8.26 8.27 9.51
CA ARG A 5 7.11 9.03 9.99
C ARG A 5 7.26 9.20 11.50
N PRO A 6 7.44 10.41 12.03
CA PRO A 6 7.50 10.59 13.48
C PRO A 6 6.20 10.06 14.08
N HIS A 7 6.26 9.32 15.19
CA HIS A 7 5.08 8.74 15.84
C HIS A 7 3.97 9.73 16.20
N ASP A 8 4.30 11.03 16.25
CA ASP A 8 3.38 12.13 16.57
C ASP A 8 3.02 12.99 15.34
N SER A 9 3.34 12.54 14.12
CA SER A 9 3.00 13.30 12.91
C SER A 9 1.53 13.08 12.51
N VAL A 10 0.93 14.09 11.85
CA VAL A 10 -0.40 14.01 11.25
C VAL A 10 -0.52 12.80 10.31
N LEU A 11 0.55 12.48 9.59
CA LEU A 11 0.62 11.30 8.71
C LEU A 11 0.46 9.98 9.48
N PHE A 12 1.06 9.85 10.65
CA PHE A 12 0.92 8.64 11.47
C PHE A 12 -0.49 8.54 12.07
N THR A 13 -1.03 9.65 12.56
CA THR A 13 -2.39 9.71 13.13
C THR A 13 -3.43 9.40 12.06
N GLY A 14 -3.32 9.99 10.86
CA GLY A 14 -4.23 9.76 9.76
C GLY A 14 -4.26 8.28 9.30
N LEU A 15 -3.09 7.62 9.21
CA LEU A 15 -3.04 6.19 8.91
C LEU A 15 -3.69 5.34 10.01
N GLN A 16 -3.54 5.73 11.28
CA GLN A 16 -4.24 5.04 12.38
C GLN A 16 -5.76 5.19 12.28
N ASP A 17 -6.25 6.38 11.91
CA ASP A 17 -7.68 6.61 11.70
C ASP A 17 -8.21 5.83 10.50
N PHE A 18 -7.44 5.77 9.40
CA PHE A 18 -7.74 4.88 8.27
C PHE A 18 -7.88 3.43 8.75
N ILE A 19 -6.89 2.91 9.47
CA ILE A 19 -6.90 1.51 9.95
C ILE A 19 -8.09 1.25 10.87
N LYS A 20 -8.37 2.15 11.81
CA LYS A 20 -9.49 2.02 12.74
C LYS A 20 -10.84 1.96 12.03
N GLU A 21 -11.00 2.69 10.93
CA GLU A 21 -12.27 2.75 10.18
C GLU A 21 -12.38 1.65 9.13
N CYS A 22 -11.29 1.34 8.45
CA CYS A 22 -11.28 0.48 7.25
C CYS A 22 -10.84 -0.96 7.53
N CYS A 23 -10.19 -1.26 8.66
CA CYS A 23 -9.64 -2.59 8.93
C CYS A 23 -10.32 -3.28 10.11
N HIS A 24 -10.41 -4.61 10.06
CA HIS A 24 -10.83 -5.45 11.18
C HIS A 24 -10.15 -6.81 11.18
N ARG A 25 -10.18 -7.49 12.33
CA ARG A 25 -9.42 -8.72 12.63
C ARG A 25 -9.68 -9.93 11.75
N ASP A 26 -10.75 -9.93 10.98
CA ASP A 26 -11.09 -11.07 10.08
C ASP A 26 -10.62 -10.83 8.64
N MET A 27 -10.12 -9.64 8.31
CA MET A 27 -9.73 -9.26 6.95
C MET A 27 -8.46 -9.96 6.48
N VAL A 28 -8.47 -10.31 5.19
CA VAL A 28 -7.30 -10.70 4.41
C VAL A 28 -6.99 -9.55 3.44
N MET A 29 -5.82 -8.96 3.57
CA MET A 29 -5.44 -7.81 2.76
C MET A 29 -4.12 -7.99 2.00
N ALA A 30 -3.89 -7.15 1.00
CA ALA A 30 -2.60 -6.96 0.36
C ALA A 30 -2.15 -5.49 0.48
N GLU A 31 -0.88 -5.28 0.76
CA GLU A 31 -0.20 -3.99 0.71
C GLU A 31 0.82 -4.00 -0.41
N ILE A 32 0.78 -3.00 -1.30
CA ILE A 32 1.64 -2.85 -2.46
C ILE A 32 2.57 -1.67 -2.21
N GLY A 33 3.86 -1.96 -2.01
CA GLY A 33 4.85 -0.97 -1.59
C GLY A 33 4.99 -0.91 -0.07
N CYS A 34 5.76 -1.83 0.49
CA CYS A 34 5.91 -1.98 1.94
C CYS A 34 7.15 -1.27 2.50
N TRP A 35 8.15 -0.99 1.64
CA TRP A 35 9.41 -0.35 2.01
C TRP A 35 10.02 -0.96 3.28
N ILE A 36 10.19 -0.18 4.36
CA ILE A 36 10.74 -0.63 5.65
C ILE A 36 9.66 -1.18 6.61
N GLY A 37 8.40 -1.35 6.15
CA GLY A 37 7.31 -1.98 6.88
C GLY A 37 6.66 -1.13 7.97
N GLU A 38 6.61 0.21 7.85
CA GLU A 38 5.97 1.05 8.87
C GLU A 38 4.44 0.89 8.85
N SER A 39 3.83 1.00 7.68
CA SER A 39 2.40 0.77 7.47
C SER A 39 2.04 -0.71 7.67
N THR A 40 2.86 -1.64 7.12
CA THR A 40 2.70 -3.09 7.31
C THR A 40 2.61 -3.46 8.78
N PHE A 41 3.46 -2.87 9.63
CA PHE A 41 3.45 -3.10 11.08
C PHE A 41 2.11 -2.71 11.72
N LEU A 42 1.53 -1.60 11.31
CA LEU A 42 0.22 -1.15 11.82
C LEU A 42 -0.91 -2.05 11.32
N PHE A 43 -0.91 -2.38 10.03
CA PHE A 43 -1.89 -3.29 9.44
C PHE A 43 -1.84 -4.69 10.05
N ALA A 44 -0.64 -5.25 10.29
CA ALA A 44 -0.47 -6.57 10.89
C ALA A 44 -1.13 -6.68 12.28
N ASN A 45 -1.21 -5.57 13.02
CA ASN A 45 -1.93 -5.53 14.30
C ASN A 45 -3.45 -5.43 14.15
N ALA A 46 -3.98 -5.17 12.95
CA ALA A 46 -5.39 -4.87 12.73
C ALA A 46 -6.14 -5.94 11.92
N VAL A 47 -5.44 -6.77 11.14
CA VAL A 47 -6.04 -7.72 10.20
C VAL A 47 -5.66 -9.16 10.50
N LYS A 48 -6.37 -10.11 9.88
CA LYS A 48 -6.11 -11.55 10.00
C LYS A 48 -4.86 -11.99 9.27
N VAL A 49 -4.70 -11.53 8.02
CA VAL A 49 -3.56 -11.82 7.16
C VAL A 49 -3.26 -10.59 6.32
N ILE A 50 -1.98 -10.23 6.22
CA ILE A 50 -1.48 -9.22 5.30
C ILE A 50 -0.43 -9.84 4.37
N TYR A 51 -0.66 -9.73 3.07
CA TYR A 51 0.33 -9.99 2.03
C TYR A 51 1.10 -8.70 1.76
N ALA A 52 2.35 -8.66 2.21
CA ALA A 52 3.22 -7.51 2.08
C ALA A 52 4.08 -7.66 0.81
N ILE A 53 3.79 -6.85 -0.19
CA ILE A 53 4.34 -6.95 -1.55
C ILE A 53 5.24 -5.75 -1.82
N ASP A 54 6.50 -6.02 -2.11
CA ASP A 54 7.48 -5.02 -2.55
C ASP A 54 8.57 -5.71 -3.39
N ALA A 55 9.12 -5.02 -4.33
CA ALA A 55 10.20 -5.54 -5.14
C ALA A 55 11.57 -5.41 -4.44
N TRP A 56 11.72 -4.41 -3.57
CA TRP A 56 13.01 -4.00 -2.99
C TRP A 56 14.13 -3.92 -4.03
N ASP A 57 13.80 -3.40 -5.21
CA ASP A 57 14.71 -3.28 -6.34
C ASP A 57 14.73 -1.84 -6.90
N VAL A 58 15.93 -1.24 -6.96
CA VAL A 58 16.15 0.11 -7.49
C VAL A 58 15.72 0.26 -8.95
N ASN A 59 15.81 -0.80 -9.74
CA ASN A 59 15.47 -0.74 -11.17
C ASN A 59 13.97 -0.60 -11.43
N ILE A 60 13.14 -0.77 -10.40
CA ILE A 60 11.67 -0.70 -10.49
C ILE A 60 11.15 0.61 -9.91
N SER A 61 11.92 1.25 -9.03
CA SER A 61 11.54 2.53 -8.42
C SER A 61 11.65 3.68 -9.42
N ASN A 62 10.58 4.48 -9.55
CA ASN A 62 10.57 5.74 -10.30
C ASN A 62 10.93 6.95 -9.40
N GLU A 63 11.25 6.72 -8.13
CA GLU A 63 11.60 7.77 -7.18
C GLU A 63 13.06 8.21 -7.35
N PRO A 64 13.35 9.44 -7.82
CA PRO A 64 14.72 9.92 -8.08
C PRO A 64 15.63 9.91 -6.85
N VAL A 65 15.04 9.98 -5.66
CA VAL A 65 15.77 10.02 -4.37
C VAL A 65 16.27 8.63 -3.95
N LEU A 66 15.77 7.56 -4.56
CA LEU A 66 16.04 6.17 -4.18
C LEU A 66 17.00 5.47 -5.17
N LEU A 67 17.89 6.19 -5.85
CA LEU A 67 18.81 5.61 -6.83
C LEU A 67 20.00 4.83 -6.23
N ASP A 68 20.09 4.73 -4.89
CA ASP A 68 21.12 3.92 -4.23
C ASP A 68 20.60 2.47 -4.04
N SER A 69 21.17 1.53 -4.80
CA SER A 69 20.81 0.11 -4.72
C SER A 69 21.03 -0.49 -3.31
N ASN A 70 21.98 0.03 -2.54
CA ASN A 70 22.20 -0.43 -1.17
C ASN A 70 21.02 -0.10 -0.26
N LEU A 71 20.32 1.00 -0.52
CA LEU A 71 19.18 1.44 0.28
C LEU A 71 18.03 0.43 0.24
N PHE A 72 17.79 -0.19 -0.91
CA PHE A 72 16.73 -1.22 -1.06
C PHE A 72 17.05 -2.48 -0.26
N GLY A 73 18.30 -2.94 -0.26
CA GLY A 73 18.73 -4.08 0.56
C GLY A 73 18.63 -3.79 2.06
N VAL A 74 18.96 -2.56 2.47
CA VAL A 74 18.78 -2.12 3.86
C VAL A 74 17.29 -2.04 4.22
N ALA A 75 16.46 -1.49 3.34
CA ALA A 75 15.02 -1.39 3.56
C ALA A 75 14.38 -2.78 3.73
N GLU A 76 14.72 -3.73 2.87
CA GLU A 76 14.28 -5.11 2.98
C GLU A 76 14.70 -5.75 4.32
N THR A 77 15.96 -5.56 4.72
CA THR A 77 16.49 -6.09 5.99
C THR A 77 15.73 -5.50 7.20
N VAL A 78 15.44 -4.20 7.17
CA VAL A 78 14.66 -3.53 8.22
C VAL A 78 13.22 -4.05 8.24
N PHE A 79 12.62 -4.25 7.07
CA PHE A 79 11.30 -4.87 6.95
C PHE A 79 11.28 -6.25 7.62
N ASP A 80 12.21 -7.13 7.22
CA ASP A 80 12.30 -8.50 7.75
C ASP A 80 12.44 -8.50 9.28
N TYR A 81 13.32 -7.66 9.81
CA TYR A 81 13.50 -7.52 11.26
C TYR A 81 12.21 -7.08 11.98
N LYS A 82 11.49 -6.09 11.44
CA LYS A 82 10.23 -5.60 12.02
C LYS A 82 9.13 -6.66 11.98
N MET A 83 9.09 -7.45 10.91
CA MET A 83 8.02 -8.43 10.68
C MET A 83 8.25 -9.78 11.40
N MET A 84 9.45 -10.06 11.90
CA MET A 84 9.78 -11.33 12.60
C MET A 84 8.83 -11.71 13.73
N LYS A 85 8.16 -10.75 14.34
CA LYS A 85 7.25 -10.97 15.48
C LYS A 85 5.80 -11.26 15.07
N PHE A 86 5.49 -11.22 13.77
CA PHE A 86 4.14 -11.41 13.27
C PHE A 86 4.02 -12.72 12.51
N ASP A 87 3.06 -13.55 12.91
CA ASP A 87 2.75 -14.82 12.24
C ASP A 87 1.74 -14.64 11.08
N ASN A 88 1.15 -13.44 10.96
CA ASN A 88 0.12 -13.11 9.97
C ASN A 88 0.62 -12.25 8.81
N VAL A 89 1.92 -11.99 8.71
CA VAL A 89 2.54 -11.27 7.59
C VAL A 89 3.14 -12.27 6.61
N VAL A 90 2.68 -12.20 5.36
CA VAL A 90 3.21 -13.01 4.26
C VAL A 90 3.96 -12.09 3.32
N LYS A 91 5.30 -12.14 3.36
CA LYS A 91 6.17 -11.35 2.47
C LYS A 91 6.17 -11.94 1.06
N ILE A 92 5.96 -11.08 0.05
CA ILE A 92 6.12 -11.41 -1.36
C ILE A 92 7.11 -10.42 -1.98
N LYS A 93 8.34 -10.89 -2.21
CA LYS A 93 9.37 -10.09 -2.88
C LYS A 93 9.24 -10.23 -4.38
N ASP A 94 8.45 -9.34 -4.97
CA ASP A 94 8.24 -9.29 -6.42
C ASP A 94 7.61 -7.94 -6.83
N THR A 95 7.52 -7.70 -8.13
CA THR A 95 6.75 -6.56 -8.65
C THR A 95 5.26 -6.73 -8.39
N SER A 96 4.55 -5.62 -8.27
CA SER A 96 3.09 -5.59 -8.14
C SER A 96 2.38 -6.48 -9.18
N ILE A 97 2.80 -6.37 -10.46
CA ILE A 97 2.24 -7.13 -11.57
C ILE A 97 2.44 -8.64 -11.41
N VAL A 98 3.65 -9.07 -11.04
CA VAL A 98 3.94 -10.51 -10.90
C VAL A 98 3.25 -11.06 -9.66
N ALA A 99 3.34 -10.37 -8.53
CA ALA A 99 2.68 -10.75 -7.29
C ALA A 99 1.15 -10.88 -7.45
N SER A 100 0.52 -10.02 -8.26
CA SER A 100 -0.93 -10.08 -8.47
C SER A 100 -1.43 -11.41 -9.06
N ARG A 101 -0.56 -12.18 -9.73
CA ARG A 101 -0.93 -13.44 -10.41
C ARG A 101 -1.24 -14.57 -9.43
N VAL A 102 -0.78 -14.49 -8.18
CA VAL A 102 -1.07 -15.52 -7.17
C VAL A 102 -2.44 -15.33 -6.51
N PHE A 103 -3.10 -14.20 -6.76
CA PHE A 103 -4.42 -13.89 -6.20
C PHE A 103 -5.54 -14.12 -7.23
N GLY A 104 -6.55 -14.86 -6.81
CA GLY A 104 -7.79 -15.02 -7.57
C GLY A 104 -8.66 -13.75 -7.56
N TYR A 105 -9.73 -13.75 -8.37
CA TYR A 105 -10.73 -12.69 -8.32
C TYR A 105 -11.48 -12.72 -6.99
N GLN A 106 -11.74 -11.54 -6.40
CA GLN A 106 -12.56 -11.37 -5.20
C GLN A 106 -12.11 -12.23 -4.01
N THR A 107 -10.79 -12.30 -3.78
CA THR A 107 -10.21 -13.07 -2.66
C THR A 107 -9.77 -12.18 -1.48
N LEU A 108 -9.53 -10.89 -1.71
CA LEU A 108 -9.06 -9.93 -0.73
C LEU A 108 -10.20 -9.07 -0.20
N ASP A 109 -10.17 -8.75 1.09
CA ASP A 109 -11.11 -7.82 1.72
C ASP A 109 -10.67 -6.37 1.51
N LEU A 110 -9.35 -6.13 1.45
CA LEU A 110 -8.76 -4.82 1.25
C LEU A 110 -7.45 -4.93 0.46
N VAL A 111 -7.21 -3.97 -0.42
CA VAL A 111 -5.89 -3.71 -1.04
C VAL A 111 -5.47 -2.29 -0.76
N TYR A 112 -4.22 -2.09 -0.30
CA TYR A 112 -3.62 -0.79 -0.03
C TYR A 112 -2.44 -0.57 -0.97
N ILE A 113 -2.51 0.48 -1.83
CA ILE A 113 -1.51 0.81 -2.85
C ILE A 113 -0.68 2.00 -2.38
N ASP A 114 0.62 1.78 -2.12
CA ASP A 114 1.59 2.80 -1.69
C ASP A 114 2.99 2.51 -2.31
N ALA A 115 3.02 2.23 -3.62
CA ALA A 115 4.25 1.92 -4.36
C ALA A 115 4.78 3.15 -5.12
N ASN A 116 4.89 3.09 -6.45
CA ASN A 116 5.24 4.25 -7.27
C ASN A 116 4.03 5.19 -7.41
N HIS A 117 4.27 6.51 -7.37
CA HIS A 117 3.21 7.53 -7.34
C HIS A 117 2.98 8.21 -8.69
N ASP A 118 3.68 7.80 -9.76
CA ASP A 118 3.37 8.28 -11.09
C ASP A 118 2.04 7.73 -11.60
N TYR A 119 1.36 8.51 -12.44
CA TYR A 119 0.02 8.20 -12.95
C TYR A 119 -0.08 6.79 -13.55
N GLN A 120 0.89 6.40 -14.39
CA GLN A 120 0.79 5.13 -15.10
C GLN A 120 0.97 3.93 -14.17
N SER A 121 1.87 4.03 -13.20
CA SER A 121 2.09 2.98 -12.20
C SER A 121 0.87 2.79 -11.33
N VAL A 122 0.30 3.88 -10.77
CA VAL A 122 -0.91 3.81 -9.95
C VAL A 122 -2.11 3.28 -10.74
N LEU A 123 -2.30 3.75 -11.98
CA LEU A 123 -3.38 3.29 -12.84
C LEU A 123 -3.30 1.78 -13.12
N ASN A 124 -2.08 1.28 -13.39
CA ASN A 124 -1.85 -0.14 -13.59
C ASN A 124 -2.15 -0.94 -12.32
N ASP A 125 -1.65 -0.48 -11.17
CA ASP A 125 -1.91 -1.14 -9.89
C ASP A 125 -3.41 -1.20 -9.58
N ILE A 126 -4.13 -0.10 -9.71
CA ILE A 126 -5.59 -0.09 -9.53
C ILE A 126 -6.26 -1.13 -10.45
N ARG A 127 -5.92 -1.15 -11.75
CA ARG A 127 -6.55 -2.04 -12.73
C ARG A 127 -6.29 -3.52 -12.48
N ILE A 128 -5.12 -3.87 -11.96
CA ILE A 128 -4.79 -5.28 -11.67
C ILE A 128 -5.27 -5.72 -10.28
N TRP A 129 -5.34 -4.82 -9.29
CA TRP A 129 -5.69 -5.19 -7.93
C TRP A 129 -7.18 -5.02 -7.61
N ALA A 130 -7.88 -4.04 -8.17
CA ALA A 130 -9.31 -3.87 -7.92
C ALA A 130 -10.15 -5.14 -8.20
N PRO A 131 -9.90 -5.92 -9.27
CA PRO A 131 -10.63 -7.18 -9.50
C PRO A 131 -10.35 -8.28 -8.46
N LYS A 132 -9.29 -8.15 -7.66
CA LYS A 132 -8.94 -9.10 -6.58
C LYS A 132 -9.71 -8.81 -5.29
N VAL A 133 -10.24 -7.61 -5.15
CA VAL A 133 -11.03 -7.20 -3.99
C VAL A 133 -12.44 -7.76 -4.12
N LYS A 134 -12.96 -8.30 -3.02
CA LYS A 134 -14.35 -8.78 -2.91
C LYS A 134 -15.35 -7.66 -3.15
N ILE A 135 -16.52 -7.97 -3.67
CA ILE A 135 -17.67 -7.05 -3.65
C ILE A 135 -17.96 -6.65 -2.20
N GLY A 136 -18.08 -5.35 -1.96
CA GLY A 136 -18.19 -4.77 -0.61
C GLY A 136 -16.86 -4.55 0.11
N GLY A 137 -15.74 -5.07 -0.43
CA GLY A 137 -14.39 -4.79 0.06
C GLY A 137 -13.87 -3.41 -0.37
N LEU A 138 -12.62 -3.11 -0.05
CA LEU A 138 -12.03 -1.79 -0.26
C LEU A 138 -10.78 -1.87 -1.14
N ILE A 139 -10.75 -1.08 -2.22
CA ILE A 139 -9.53 -0.69 -2.90
C ILE A 139 -9.09 0.67 -2.35
N THR A 140 -7.85 0.77 -1.91
CA THR A 140 -7.34 1.90 -1.14
C THR A 140 -5.90 2.21 -1.50
N GLY A 141 -5.36 3.31 -1.02
CA GLY A 141 -3.94 3.64 -1.17
C GLY A 141 -3.58 4.93 -0.46
N HIS A 142 -2.38 5.42 -0.73
CA HIS A 142 -1.82 6.63 -0.13
C HIS A 142 -1.60 7.73 -1.19
N ASP A 143 -1.14 8.91 -0.75
CA ASP A 143 -0.72 10.04 -1.58
C ASP A 143 -1.81 10.63 -2.52
N TYR A 144 -3.10 10.57 -2.10
CA TYR A 144 -4.14 11.31 -2.81
C TYR A 144 -4.05 12.81 -2.47
N THR A 145 -3.03 13.47 -3.03
CA THR A 145 -2.69 14.87 -2.77
C THR A 145 -2.18 15.56 -4.02
N HIS A 146 -2.36 16.89 -4.09
CA HIS A 146 -1.78 17.75 -5.15
C HIS A 146 -0.30 18.10 -4.89
N GLU A 147 0.24 17.73 -3.75
CA GLU A 147 1.64 17.97 -3.43
C GLU A 147 2.56 17.06 -4.27
N ASN A 148 3.75 17.59 -4.59
CA ASN A 148 4.81 16.88 -5.31
C ASN A 148 4.46 16.36 -6.72
N GLY A 149 3.32 16.76 -7.31
CA GLY A 149 2.95 16.40 -8.67
C GLY A 149 2.68 14.92 -8.90
N TYR A 150 2.29 14.20 -7.87
CA TYR A 150 1.98 12.77 -7.96
C TYR A 150 0.75 12.52 -8.83
N GLY A 151 0.81 11.43 -9.61
CA GLY A 151 -0.27 11.01 -10.50
C GLY A 151 -1.42 10.26 -9.83
N VAL A 152 -1.40 10.14 -8.49
CA VAL A 152 -2.38 9.33 -7.74
C VAL A 152 -3.81 9.86 -7.94
N ILE A 153 -4.03 11.19 -7.77
CA ILE A 153 -5.35 11.80 -7.98
C ILE A 153 -5.86 11.48 -9.38
N GLN A 154 -5.00 11.68 -10.40
CA GLN A 154 -5.41 11.46 -11.78
C GLN A 154 -5.81 10.01 -12.04
N ALA A 155 -5.05 9.04 -11.53
CA ALA A 155 -5.32 7.63 -11.72
C ALA A 155 -6.59 7.17 -10.98
N VAL A 156 -6.77 7.61 -9.73
CA VAL A 156 -7.95 7.28 -8.93
C VAL A 156 -9.21 7.88 -9.54
N ASP A 157 -9.15 9.17 -9.92
CA ASP A 157 -10.28 9.88 -10.51
C ASP A 157 -10.68 9.32 -11.88
N GLU A 158 -9.71 8.84 -12.68
CA GLU A 158 -10.01 8.21 -13.98
C GLU A 158 -10.80 6.91 -13.80
N VAL A 159 -10.46 6.09 -12.80
CA VAL A 159 -11.09 4.78 -12.63
C VAL A 159 -12.39 4.85 -11.86
N PHE A 160 -12.46 5.67 -10.82
CA PHE A 160 -13.55 5.68 -9.86
C PHE A 160 -14.35 6.98 -9.81
N GLY A 161 -13.93 8.03 -10.51
CA GLY A 161 -14.47 9.39 -10.40
C GLY A 161 -13.91 10.13 -9.19
N LYS A 162 -14.27 9.71 -8.01
CA LYS A 162 -13.72 10.23 -6.74
C LYS A 162 -13.63 9.11 -5.71
N PRO A 163 -12.67 9.16 -4.78
CA PRO A 163 -12.69 8.24 -3.65
C PRO A 163 -13.89 8.51 -2.75
N ASP A 164 -14.39 7.47 -2.08
CA ASP A 164 -15.46 7.60 -1.08
C ASP A 164 -15.00 8.43 0.12
N LYS A 165 -13.71 8.31 0.46
CA LYS A 165 -13.09 9.06 1.56
C LYS A 165 -11.61 9.28 1.32
N VAL A 166 -11.12 10.44 1.80
CA VAL A 166 -9.70 10.78 1.94
C VAL A 166 -9.42 11.11 3.40
N PHE A 167 -8.36 10.57 3.94
CA PHE A 167 -7.92 10.75 5.33
C PHE A 167 -6.86 11.85 5.44
N GLU A 168 -6.55 12.31 6.65
CA GLU A 168 -5.61 13.40 6.88
C GLU A 168 -4.17 13.08 6.43
N ASP A 169 -3.79 11.80 6.44
CA ASP A 169 -2.50 11.32 5.91
C ASP A 169 -2.48 11.17 4.39
N THR A 170 -3.52 11.61 3.70
CA THR A 170 -3.73 11.42 2.26
C THR A 170 -4.07 9.99 1.82
N SER A 171 -4.29 9.05 2.75
CA SER A 171 -4.87 7.75 2.41
C SER A 171 -6.26 7.94 1.81
N TRP A 172 -6.58 7.14 0.79
CA TRP A 172 -7.89 7.19 0.11
C TRP A 172 -8.55 5.81 0.11
N SER A 173 -9.86 5.78 0.01
CA SER A 173 -10.63 4.53 -0.06
C SER A 173 -11.80 4.62 -1.05
N VAL A 174 -12.05 3.49 -1.74
CA VAL A 174 -13.19 3.26 -2.62
C VAL A 174 -13.75 1.87 -2.34
N ARG A 175 -15.06 1.78 -2.17
CA ARG A 175 -15.75 0.50 -1.99
C ARG A 175 -16.03 -0.16 -3.34
N VAL A 176 -15.63 -1.42 -3.47
CA VAL A 176 -15.92 -2.22 -4.66
C VAL A 176 -17.39 -2.65 -4.64
N ILE A 177 -18.12 -2.34 -5.71
CA ILE A 177 -19.55 -2.60 -5.90
C ILE A 177 -19.80 -3.65 -6.98
#